data_71e0b7f3d06a0c618e96a2f6e7fd27ad
#
_entry.id   71e0b7f3d06a0c618e96a2f6e7fd27ad
#
_cell.length_a   1.000
_cell.length_b   1.000
_cell.length_c   1.000
_cell.angle_alpha   90.00
_cell.angle_beta   90.00
_cell.angle_gamma   90.00
#
_symmetry.space_group_name_H-M   'P 1'
#
loop_
_entity.id
_entity.type
_entity.pdbx_description
1 polymer ?
#
loop_
_entity_poly.entity_id
_entity_poly.type
_entity_poly.pdbx_seq_one_letter_code
_entity_poly.pdbx_strand_id
1 'polypeptide(L)'
;MNVRTMTRWVAERFPRSAVESLRDVAHWWGRTTSGLRLQPRVIVVGAQRCGTTTLYRVLSEHPDIVRPTFSKGIFYFDINYAKGARWYRGHFPVAALARRRVAGPEPVAFESSGYYSFHPLAAGRIGRDLPGVKLVLMVRDPVERAYS
;
A
#
# COMPACT_ATOMS: atom_id res chain seq x y z
N MET A 1 0.00 3.11 -19.92
CA MET A 1 -1.44 3.24 -19.60
C MET A 1 -1.58 3.24 -18.09
N ASN A 2 -2.11 4.32 -17.51
CA ASN A 2 -2.08 4.54 -16.05
C ASN A 2 -3.15 3.66 -15.37
N VAL A 3 -2.84 3.01 -14.25
CA VAL A 3 -3.74 2.11 -13.50
C VAL A 3 -5.07 2.80 -13.14
N ARG A 4 -5.07 4.11 -12.91
CA ARG A 4 -6.30 4.90 -12.67
C ARG A 4 -7.21 4.96 -13.89
N THR A 5 -6.65 5.05 -15.08
CA THR A 5 -7.42 5.08 -16.34
C THR A 5 -8.02 3.70 -16.60
N MET A 6 -7.29 2.65 -16.29
CA MET A 6 -7.74 1.27 -16.46
C MET A 6 -8.84 0.89 -15.47
N THR A 7 -8.72 1.28 -14.18
CA THR A 7 -9.76 1.01 -13.18
C THR A 7 -11.04 1.81 -13.45
N ARG A 8 -10.93 3.04 -13.96
CA ARG A 8 -12.08 3.85 -14.33
C ARG A 8 -12.79 3.29 -15.57
N TRP A 9 -12.04 2.89 -16.59
CA TRP A 9 -12.56 2.26 -17.81
C TRP A 9 -13.28 0.93 -17.51
N VAL A 10 -12.71 0.10 -16.61
CA VAL A 10 -13.35 -1.16 -16.16
C VAL A 10 -14.63 -0.88 -15.38
N ALA A 11 -14.63 0.11 -14.49
CA ALA A 11 -15.80 0.46 -13.68
C ALA A 11 -16.96 1.06 -14.51
N GLU A 12 -16.67 1.69 -15.63
CA GLU A 12 -17.66 2.25 -16.56
C GLU A 12 -18.24 1.19 -17.52
N ARG A 13 -17.52 0.08 -17.75
CA ARG A 13 -17.89 -0.92 -18.77
C ARG A 13 -18.45 -2.24 -18.20
N PHE A 14 -18.25 -2.50 -16.90
CA PHE A 14 -18.70 -3.74 -16.26
C PHE A 14 -19.68 -3.46 -15.12
N PRO A 15 -20.71 -4.32 -14.92
CA PRO A 15 -21.60 -4.20 -13.78
C PRO A 15 -20.81 -4.29 -12.46
N ARG A 16 -21.27 -3.56 -11.44
CA ARG A 16 -20.59 -3.50 -10.12
C ARG A 16 -20.31 -4.88 -9.53
N SER A 17 -21.24 -5.82 -9.69
CA SER A 17 -21.06 -7.21 -9.27
C SER A 17 -19.87 -7.91 -9.93
N ALA A 18 -19.61 -7.68 -11.21
CA ALA A 18 -18.45 -8.25 -11.89
C ALA A 18 -17.13 -7.65 -11.39
N VAL A 19 -17.11 -6.36 -11.11
CA VAL A 19 -15.92 -5.69 -10.54
C VAL A 19 -15.63 -6.19 -9.11
N GLU A 20 -16.66 -6.39 -8.31
CA GLU A 20 -16.55 -6.98 -6.96
C GLU A 20 -16.03 -8.40 -7.03
N SER A 21 -16.60 -9.25 -7.88
CA SER A 21 -16.12 -10.63 -8.07
C SER A 21 -14.65 -10.69 -8.51
N LEU A 22 -14.22 -9.82 -9.42
CA LEU A 22 -12.82 -9.73 -9.83
C LEU A 22 -11.90 -9.30 -8.68
N ARG A 23 -12.37 -8.39 -7.83
CA ARG A 23 -11.62 -7.98 -6.63
C ARG A 23 -11.50 -9.14 -5.64
N ASP A 24 -12.56 -9.90 -5.43
CA ASP A 24 -12.55 -11.05 -4.52
C ASP A 24 -11.60 -12.14 -5.02
N VAL A 25 -11.63 -12.45 -6.31
CA VAL A 25 -10.67 -13.37 -6.93
C VAL A 25 -9.24 -12.85 -6.79
N ALA A 26 -8.99 -11.57 -7.01
CA ALA A 26 -7.68 -10.97 -6.86
C ALA A 26 -7.20 -11.00 -5.39
N HIS A 27 -8.08 -10.78 -4.43
CA HIS A 27 -7.77 -10.89 -3.00
C HIS A 27 -7.53 -12.34 -2.60
N TRP A 28 -8.33 -13.29 -3.08
CA TRP A 28 -8.11 -14.72 -2.85
C TRP A 28 -6.75 -15.16 -3.39
N TRP A 29 -6.44 -14.82 -4.65
CA TRP A 29 -5.13 -15.07 -5.26
C TRP A 29 -3.99 -14.41 -4.48
N GLY A 30 -4.21 -13.18 -4.01
CA GLY A 30 -3.27 -12.47 -3.16
C GLY A 30 -2.95 -13.22 -1.86
N ARG A 31 -3.99 -13.76 -1.21
CA ARG A 31 -3.85 -14.51 0.04
C ARG A 31 -3.15 -15.86 -0.16
N THR A 32 -3.48 -16.59 -1.21
CA THR A 32 -2.87 -17.90 -1.52
C THR A 32 -1.41 -17.78 -1.90
N THR A 33 -1.03 -16.70 -2.60
CA THR A 33 0.35 -16.42 -3.02
C THR A 33 1.12 -15.54 -2.04
N SER A 34 0.59 -15.24 -0.86
CA SER A 34 1.16 -14.29 0.10
C SER A 34 2.60 -14.63 0.50
N GLY A 35 2.96 -15.90 0.61
CA GLY A 35 4.32 -16.35 0.91
C GLY A 35 5.37 -15.97 -0.13
N LEU A 36 4.95 -15.81 -1.40
CA LEU A 36 5.83 -15.46 -2.53
C LEU A 36 5.89 -13.95 -2.80
N ARG A 37 5.14 -13.14 -2.04
CA ARG A 37 5.01 -11.71 -2.25
C ARG A 37 5.96 -10.92 -1.38
N LEU A 38 6.31 -9.72 -1.85
CA LEU A 38 7.11 -8.79 -1.07
C LEU A 38 6.40 -8.43 0.24
N GLN A 39 7.20 -8.11 1.23
CA GLN A 39 6.76 -7.47 2.47
C GLN A 39 7.27 -6.03 2.46
N PRO A 40 6.50 -5.04 2.90
CA PRO A 40 6.95 -3.67 2.87
C PRO A 40 8.13 -3.48 3.84
N ARG A 41 9.14 -2.75 3.37
CA ARG A 41 10.30 -2.33 4.16
C ARG A 41 10.19 -0.87 4.60
N VAL A 42 9.22 -0.14 4.02
CA VAL A 42 8.94 1.26 4.33
C VAL A 42 7.43 1.47 4.42
N ILE A 43 6.98 2.16 5.46
CA ILE A 43 5.58 2.59 5.61
C ILE A 43 5.53 4.10 5.84
N VAL A 44 4.80 4.79 5.00
CA VAL A 44 4.43 6.20 5.22
C VAL A 44 3.18 6.21 6.11
N VAL A 45 3.39 6.43 7.42
CA VAL A 45 2.34 6.31 8.45
C VAL A 45 1.42 7.52 8.57
N GLY A 46 1.77 8.61 7.95
CA GLY A 46 1.01 9.87 8.02
C GLY A 46 1.92 11.08 7.88
N ALA A 47 1.44 12.28 8.30
CA ALA A 47 0.08 12.56 8.70
C ALA A 47 -0.80 12.90 7.49
N GLN A 48 -2.12 12.78 7.68
CA GLN A 48 -3.05 13.22 6.63
C GLN A 48 -2.89 14.71 6.34
N ARG A 49 -3.05 15.11 5.05
CA ARG A 49 -2.89 16.49 4.54
C ARG A 49 -1.48 17.08 4.68
N CYS A 50 -0.47 16.24 4.91
CA CYS A 50 0.95 16.63 5.01
C CYS A 50 1.75 16.26 3.76
N GLY A 51 1.13 16.14 2.59
CA GLY A 51 1.86 15.84 1.34
C GLY A 51 2.17 14.37 1.09
N THR A 52 1.61 13.42 1.87
CA THR A 52 1.84 11.97 1.69
C THR A 52 1.49 11.45 0.30
N THR A 53 0.60 12.13 -0.45
CA THR A 53 0.28 11.75 -1.83
C THR A 53 1.38 12.12 -2.80
N THR A 54 2.02 13.26 -2.60
CA THR A 54 3.18 13.70 -3.38
C THR A 54 4.36 12.76 -3.14
N LEU A 55 4.69 12.50 -1.86
CA LEU A 55 5.72 11.54 -1.50
C LEU A 55 5.46 10.15 -2.11
N TYR A 56 4.21 9.66 -2.04
CA TYR A 56 3.84 8.38 -2.64
C TYR A 56 4.10 8.35 -4.16
N ARG A 57 3.84 9.44 -4.87
CA ARG A 57 4.11 9.55 -6.30
C ARG A 57 5.60 9.51 -6.59
N VAL A 58 6.38 10.33 -5.89
CA VAL A 58 7.85 10.37 -6.03
C VAL A 58 8.46 9.00 -5.75
N LEU A 59 8.10 8.35 -4.65
CA LEU A 59 8.58 6.99 -4.35
C LEU A 59 8.15 5.97 -5.41
N SER A 60 6.96 6.11 -6.00
CA SER A 60 6.47 5.20 -7.04
C SER A 60 7.19 5.34 -8.39
N GLU A 61 7.91 6.44 -8.60
CA GLU A 61 8.70 6.70 -9.80
C GLU A 61 10.16 6.21 -9.66
N HIS A 62 10.58 5.90 -8.44
CA HIS A 62 11.93 5.40 -8.20
C HIS A 62 12.09 3.96 -8.77
N PRO A 63 13.18 3.67 -9.50
CA PRO A 63 13.36 2.40 -10.21
C PRO A 63 13.38 1.15 -9.31
N ASP A 64 13.77 1.30 -8.05
CA ASP A 64 13.91 0.17 -7.11
C ASP A 64 12.77 0.08 -6.10
N ILE A 65 11.84 1.04 -6.12
CA ILE A 65 10.73 1.08 -5.19
C ILE A 65 9.46 0.53 -5.83
N VAL A 66 8.80 -0.37 -5.11
CA VAL A 66 7.62 -1.08 -5.60
C VAL A 66 6.42 -0.76 -4.72
N ARG A 67 5.37 -0.25 -5.36
CA ARG A 67 4.11 0.09 -4.70
C ARG A 67 3.17 -1.11 -4.57
N PRO A 68 2.15 -1.05 -3.70
CA PRO A 68 1.07 -2.02 -3.66
C PRO A 68 0.32 -2.10 -5.00
N THR A 69 -0.20 -3.27 -5.32
CA THR A 69 -0.84 -3.56 -6.62
C THR A 69 -2.18 -2.84 -6.78
N PHE A 70 -2.97 -2.73 -5.73
CA PHE A 70 -4.38 -2.30 -5.85
C PHE A 70 -4.63 -0.85 -5.44
N SER A 71 -4.01 -0.37 -4.38
CA SER A 71 -4.27 0.96 -3.84
C SER A 71 -3.05 1.57 -3.17
N LYS A 72 -3.05 2.91 -3.04
CA LYS A 72 -2.02 3.64 -2.29
C LYS A 72 -1.99 3.22 -0.82
N GLY A 73 -3.15 3.19 -0.16
CA GLY A 73 -3.31 2.82 1.24
C GLY A 73 -4.02 1.48 1.37
N ILE A 74 -3.48 0.58 2.17
CA ILE A 74 -4.05 -0.74 2.46
C ILE A 74 -4.91 -0.67 3.71
N PHE A 75 -4.60 0.27 4.61
CA PHE A 75 -5.30 0.47 5.88
C PHE A 75 -5.39 -0.82 6.70
N TYR A 76 -4.29 -1.59 6.70
CA TYR A 76 -4.24 -2.87 7.39
C TYR A 76 -4.13 -2.67 8.91
N PHE A 77 -3.16 -1.88 9.37
CA PHE A 77 -2.88 -1.74 10.81
C PHE A 77 -3.93 -0.94 11.58
N ASP A 78 -4.86 -0.29 10.89
CA ASP A 78 -6.02 0.39 11.48
C ASP A 78 -7.30 -0.44 11.34
N ILE A 79 -8.05 -0.27 10.26
CA ILE A 79 -9.42 -0.81 10.08
C ILE A 79 -9.48 -2.23 9.53
N ASN A 80 -8.42 -2.72 8.85
CA ASN A 80 -8.42 -4.03 8.21
C ASN A 80 -7.62 -5.11 8.96
N TYR A 81 -7.21 -4.85 10.18
CA TYR A 81 -6.31 -5.75 10.91
C TYR A 81 -6.86 -7.18 11.07
N ALA A 82 -8.17 -7.31 11.28
CA ALA A 82 -8.84 -8.59 11.40
C ALA A 82 -8.77 -9.48 10.14
N LYS A 83 -8.44 -8.90 8.96
CA LYS A 83 -8.28 -9.66 7.72
C LYS A 83 -7.00 -10.50 7.67
N GLY A 84 -6.06 -10.26 8.58
CA GLY A 84 -4.85 -11.05 8.80
C GLY A 84 -3.69 -10.72 7.85
N ALA A 85 -2.49 -11.11 8.26
CA ALA A 85 -1.24 -10.78 7.58
C ALA A 85 -1.14 -11.32 6.13
N ARG A 86 -1.77 -12.47 5.85
CA ARG A 86 -1.81 -13.02 4.48
C ARG A 86 -2.60 -12.11 3.53
N TRP A 87 -3.70 -11.53 4.00
CA TRP A 87 -4.46 -10.55 3.23
C TRP A 87 -3.62 -9.30 2.97
N TYR A 88 -2.93 -8.79 3.97
CA TYR A 88 -2.04 -7.64 3.84
C TYR A 88 -0.93 -7.88 2.81
N ARG A 89 -0.17 -8.98 2.95
CA ARG A 89 0.88 -9.34 1.98
C ARG A 89 0.35 -9.56 0.57
N GLY A 90 -0.89 -10.01 0.44
CA GLY A 90 -1.58 -10.17 -0.84
C GLY A 90 -1.65 -8.89 -1.69
N HIS A 91 -1.51 -7.70 -1.09
CA HIS A 91 -1.52 -6.42 -1.79
C HIS A 91 -0.20 -6.07 -2.46
N PHE A 92 0.88 -6.79 -2.16
CA PHE A 92 2.20 -6.52 -2.75
C PHE A 92 2.48 -7.44 -3.95
N PRO A 93 3.36 -7.02 -4.87
CA PRO A 93 3.76 -7.84 -6.00
C PRO A 93 4.48 -9.12 -5.57
N VAL A 94 4.46 -10.13 -6.45
CA VAL A 94 5.28 -11.33 -6.30
C VAL A 94 6.76 -10.96 -6.39
N ALA A 95 7.56 -11.41 -5.43
CA ALA A 95 8.97 -11.01 -5.28
C ALA A 95 9.81 -11.30 -6.54
N ALA A 96 9.64 -12.49 -7.14
CA ALA A 96 10.37 -12.87 -8.34
C ALA A 96 10.06 -11.95 -9.53
N LEU A 97 8.80 -11.51 -9.68
CA LEU A 97 8.41 -10.59 -10.76
C LEU A 97 8.88 -9.15 -10.47
N ALA A 98 8.87 -8.74 -9.21
CA ALA A 98 9.36 -7.43 -8.82
C ALA A 98 10.88 -7.31 -9.08
N ARG A 99 11.67 -8.32 -8.74
CA ARG A 99 13.12 -8.36 -8.99
C ARG A 99 13.50 -8.18 -10.45
N ARG A 100 12.67 -8.66 -11.38
CA ARG A 100 12.91 -8.49 -12.82
C ARG A 100 12.65 -7.06 -13.34
N ARG A 101 12.00 -6.22 -12.54
CA ARG A 101 11.56 -4.88 -12.94
C ARG A 101 12.39 -3.76 -12.32
N VAL A 102 13.16 -4.06 -11.28
CA VAL A 102 14.00 -3.08 -10.59
C VAL A 102 15.41 -3.10 -11.16
N ALA A 103 16.08 -1.95 -11.09
CA ALA A 103 17.46 -1.81 -11.54
C ALA A 103 18.47 -2.28 -10.49
N GLY A 104 18.12 -2.16 -9.21
CA GLY A 104 18.96 -2.56 -8.08
C GLY A 104 18.84 -4.04 -7.73
N PRO A 105 19.64 -4.51 -6.77
CA PRO A 105 19.73 -5.92 -6.40
C PRO A 105 18.43 -6.45 -5.76
N GLU A 106 17.69 -5.60 -5.05
CA GLU A 106 16.44 -5.99 -4.38
C GLU A 106 15.36 -4.90 -4.45
N PRO A 107 14.11 -5.28 -4.79
CA PRO A 107 12.99 -4.36 -4.77
C PRO A 107 12.62 -3.97 -3.33
N VAL A 108 12.40 -2.68 -3.09
CA VAL A 108 11.91 -2.15 -1.83
C VAL A 108 10.42 -1.90 -1.92
N ALA A 109 9.61 -2.75 -1.31
CA ALA A 109 8.18 -2.51 -1.23
C ALA A 109 7.86 -1.46 -0.16
N PHE A 110 6.89 -0.60 -0.46
CA PHE A 110 6.38 0.40 0.48
C PHE A 110 4.86 0.50 0.41
N GLU A 111 4.25 1.06 1.43
CA GLU A 111 2.86 1.50 1.43
C GLU A 111 2.71 2.88 2.07
N SER A 112 1.53 3.49 1.88
CA SER A 112 1.24 4.80 2.46
C SER A 112 -0.20 4.85 2.93
N SER A 113 -0.40 4.59 4.22
CA SER A 113 -1.69 4.68 4.91
C SER A 113 -1.63 5.79 5.95
N GLY A 114 -2.10 6.98 5.57
CA GLY A 114 -1.89 8.22 6.33
C GLY A 114 -2.64 8.32 7.68
N TYR A 115 -3.37 7.30 8.08
CA TYR A 115 -4.11 7.26 9.35
C TYR A 115 -3.38 6.49 10.45
N TYR A 116 -2.32 5.75 10.13
CA TYR A 116 -1.59 4.93 11.11
C TYR A 116 -0.98 5.75 12.24
N SER A 117 -0.48 6.94 11.96
CA SER A 117 0.09 7.83 12.98
C SER A 117 -0.93 8.31 14.02
N PHE A 118 -2.22 8.25 13.70
CA PHE A 118 -3.31 8.68 14.57
C PHE A 118 -3.99 7.50 15.29
N HIS A 119 -3.99 6.32 14.69
CA HIS A 119 -4.70 5.16 15.23
C HIS A 119 -3.95 4.54 16.42
N PRO A 120 -4.59 4.42 17.60
CA PRO A 120 -3.92 4.07 18.86
C PRO A 120 -3.24 2.70 18.85
N LEU A 121 -3.74 1.75 18.09
CA LEU A 121 -3.20 0.38 18.02
C LEU A 121 -2.21 0.16 16.87
N ALA A 122 -2.11 1.09 15.91
CA ALA A 122 -1.33 0.85 14.70
C ALA A 122 0.16 0.67 14.99
N ALA A 123 0.74 1.48 15.86
CA ALA A 123 2.16 1.40 16.20
C ALA A 123 2.53 0.03 16.80
N GLY A 124 1.75 -0.47 17.76
CA GLY A 124 1.99 -1.77 18.37
C GLY A 124 1.81 -2.94 17.38
N ARG A 125 0.83 -2.83 16.48
CA ARG A 125 0.59 -3.83 15.43
C ARG A 125 1.73 -3.86 14.40
N ILE A 126 2.20 -2.67 13.96
CA ILE A 126 3.33 -2.56 13.04
C ILE A 126 4.60 -3.16 13.66
N GLY A 127 4.93 -2.80 14.90
CA GLY A 127 6.11 -3.30 15.58
C GLY A 127 6.12 -4.82 15.75
N ARG A 128 4.93 -5.42 15.99
CA ARG A 128 4.79 -6.87 16.12
C ARG A 128 4.87 -7.61 14.79
N ASP A 129 4.15 -7.12 13.76
CA ASP A 129 3.96 -7.84 12.50
C ASP A 129 5.08 -7.57 11.48
N LEU A 130 5.78 -6.44 11.62
CA LEU A 130 6.84 -5.97 10.72
C LEU A 130 8.05 -5.46 11.50
N PRO A 131 8.72 -6.30 12.28
CA PRO A 131 9.92 -5.87 13.01
C PRO A 131 11.00 -5.39 12.03
N GLY A 132 11.55 -4.19 12.29
CA GLY A 132 12.58 -3.58 11.44
C GLY A 132 12.06 -2.79 10.23
N VAL A 133 10.74 -2.66 10.03
CA VAL A 133 10.19 -1.78 9.00
C VAL A 133 10.55 -0.32 9.29
N LYS A 134 10.91 0.44 8.25
CA LYS A 134 11.19 1.88 8.35
C LYS A 134 9.87 2.65 8.28
N LEU A 135 9.68 3.57 9.22
CA LEU A 135 8.49 4.43 9.27
C LEU A 135 8.85 5.84 8.80
N VAL A 136 8.00 6.39 7.95
CA VAL A 136 8.10 7.79 7.50
C VAL A 136 6.86 8.53 7.96
N LEU A 137 7.07 9.54 8.81
CA LEU A 137 6.03 10.47 9.23
C LEU A 137 6.30 11.84 8.60
N MET A 138 5.36 12.33 7.82
CA MET A 138 5.39 13.68 7.28
C MET A 138 4.59 14.61 8.19
N VAL A 139 5.20 15.71 8.57
CA VAL A 139 4.57 16.75 9.38
C VAL A 139 4.46 18.05 8.58
N ARG A 140 3.49 18.87 8.91
CA ARG A 140 3.26 20.18 8.33
C ARG A 140 2.81 21.13 9.45
N ASP A 141 3.05 22.43 9.28
CA ASP A 141 2.50 23.44 10.18
C ASP A 141 1.00 23.22 10.38
N PRO A 142 0.50 23.25 11.63
CA PRO A 142 -0.90 22.96 11.93
C PRO A 142 -1.90 23.88 11.25
N VAL A 143 -1.57 25.16 11.11
CA VAL A 143 -2.42 26.16 10.45
C VAL A 143 -2.50 25.86 8.97
N GLU A 144 -1.35 25.70 8.32
CA GLU A 144 -1.24 25.32 6.90
C GLU A 144 -1.93 23.99 6.59
N ARG A 145 -1.85 23.04 7.51
CA ARG A 145 -2.52 21.75 7.40
C ARG A 145 -4.05 21.88 7.44
N ALA A 146 -4.57 22.77 8.27
CA ALA A 146 -6.01 23.01 8.40
C ALA A 146 -6.61 23.60 7.12
N TYR A 147 -5.86 24.41 6.38
CA TYR A 147 -6.27 25.02 5.11
C TYR A 147 -6.02 24.14 3.87
N SER A 148 -5.52 22.93 4.04
CA SER A 148 -5.07 22.07 2.93
C SER A 148 -6.16 21.13 2.40
#